data_5bf4ec9bb758d17823942bcb3f422466
#
_entry.id   5bf4ec9bb758d17823942bcb3f422466
#
_cell.length_a   1.000
_cell.length_b   1.000
_cell.length_c   1.000
_cell.angle_alpha   90.00
_cell.angle_beta   90.00
_cell.angle_gamma   90.00
#
_symmetry.space_group_name_H-M   'P 1'
#
loop_
_entity.id
_entity.type
_entity.pdbx_description
1 polymer ?
#
loop_
_entity_poly.entity_id
_entity_poly.type
_entity_poly.pdbx_seq_one_letter_code
_entity_poly.pdbx_strand_id
1 'polypeptide(L)'
;ACLVGSEMCIRDRSPSAKAMRADRDSVRRKLKIARGQLDGILQMIDDDRYCVDISNQLLATQSLLKSANQQIMRAHIEGCVREALQTDHIDPKLEEAFQLLERMAQS
;
A
#
# COMPACT_ATOMS: atom_id res chain seq x y z
N ALA A 1 7.27 15.93 6.63
CA ALA A 1 7.45 15.34 6.38
C ALA A 1 7.33 14.84 6.18
N CYS A 2 7.37 15.10 6.11
CA CYS A 2 7.48 14.46 5.75
C CYS A 2 7.71 13.72 6.01
N LEU A 3 7.80 13.78 6.40
CA LEU A 3 8.18 13.08 6.47
C LEU A 3 8.44 12.69 6.49
N VAL A 4 8.46 12.96 6.75
CA VAL A 4 8.74 12.68 6.64
C VAL A 4 8.68 12.78 6.56
N GLY A 5 8.63 13.24 6.65
CA GLY A 5 8.50 13.37 6.35
C GLY A 5 8.18 13.88 6.03
N SER A 6 8.15 14.27 6.06
CA SER A 6 7.96 14.71 5.58
C SER A 6 7.93 15.09 4.82
N GLU A 7 7.95 15.46 4.69
CA GLU A 7 7.97 15.63 3.86
C GLU A 7 7.76 15.37 3.09
N MET A 8 7.63 15.21 3.06
CA MET A 8 7.34 14.80 2.34
C MET A 8 6.69 14.89 1.98
N CYS A 9 6.42 15.27 2.19
CA CYS A 9 5.86 15.39 1.77
C CYS A 9 5.32 15.65 1.13
N ILE A 10 5.02 15.99 0.92
CA ILE A 10 4.51 16.27 0.38
C ILE A 10 4.12 16.77 -0.33
N ARG A 11 3.90 16.99 -0.82
CA ARG A 11 3.57 17.58 -1.46
C ARG A 11 3.00 17.93 -2.30
N ASP A 12 3.01 17.83 -2.80
CA ASP A 12 2.40 18.47 -3.67
C ASP A 12 1.34 17.88 -4.31
N ARG A 13 0.55 18.19 -4.70
CA ARG A 13 -0.40 17.76 -5.07
C ARG A 13 -1.11 18.10 -6.16
N SER A 14 -0.66 18.18 -7.16
CA SER A 14 -1.43 18.45 -8.32
C SER A 14 -2.19 17.20 -8.73
N PRO A 15 -3.38 17.33 -9.26
CA PRO A 15 -4.15 16.20 -9.75
C PRO A 15 -3.59 15.72 -11.07
N SER A 16 -2.48 15.02 -11.03
CA SER A 16 -1.81 14.57 -12.23
C SER A 16 -2.04 13.08 -12.43
N ALA A 17 -1.54 12.56 -13.55
CA ALA A 17 -1.57 11.13 -13.81
C ALA A 17 -0.78 10.35 -12.76
N LYS A 18 0.04 11.03 -11.98
CA LYS A 18 0.83 10.41 -10.92
C LYS A 18 0.05 10.29 -9.61
N ALA A 19 -1.12 10.90 -9.52
CA ALA A 19 -1.92 10.80 -8.32
C ALA A 19 -2.41 9.37 -8.11
N MET A 20 -2.60 9.01 -6.85
CA MET A 20 -3.10 7.69 -6.52
C MET A 20 -4.50 7.49 -7.07
N ARG A 21 -4.71 6.39 -7.78
CA ARG A 21 -5.99 6.11 -8.43
C ARG A 21 -6.94 5.27 -7.58
N ALA A 22 -6.42 4.64 -6.54
CA ALA A 22 -7.24 3.84 -5.64
C ALA A 22 -8.10 4.74 -4.76
N ASP A 23 -9.14 4.14 -4.15
CA ASP A 23 -9.97 4.85 -3.18
C ASP A 23 -9.10 5.23 -1.99
N ARG A 24 -8.82 6.51 -1.89
CA ARG A 24 -7.94 7.04 -0.87
C ARG A 24 -8.45 6.75 0.54
N ASP A 25 -9.74 6.91 0.76
CA ASP A 25 -10.32 6.71 2.08
C ASP A 25 -10.26 5.25 2.52
N SER A 26 -10.49 4.33 1.60
CA SER A 26 -10.41 2.90 1.89
C SER A 26 -8.98 2.48 2.25
N VAL A 27 -8.01 2.92 1.46
CA VAL A 27 -6.61 2.61 1.72
C VAL A 27 -6.16 3.22 3.04
N ARG A 28 -6.55 4.48 3.28
CA ARG A 28 -6.18 5.17 4.52
C ARG A 28 -6.75 4.43 5.74
N ARG A 29 -7.99 3.97 5.65
CA ARG A 29 -8.62 3.23 6.75
C ARG A 29 -7.83 1.97 7.07
N LYS A 30 -7.44 1.21 6.05
CA LYS A 30 -6.65 0.01 6.25
C LYS A 30 -5.32 0.31 6.93
N LEU A 31 -4.66 1.38 6.50
CA LEU A 31 -3.37 1.75 7.08
C LEU A 31 -3.52 2.26 8.51
N LYS A 32 -4.60 2.95 8.83
CA LYS A 32 -4.85 3.38 10.20
C LYS A 32 -5.09 2.19 11.11
N ILE A 33 -5.82 1.19 10.62
CA ILE A 33 -6.03 -0.04 11.38
C ILE A 33 -4.69 -0.73 11.61
N ALA A 34 -3.86 -0.82 10.57
CA ALA A 34 -2.55 -1.43 10.69
C ALA A 34 -1.68 -0.70 11.72
N ARG A 35 -1.75 0.63 11.73
CA ARG A 35 -1.01 1.43 12.70
C ARG A 35 -1.42 1.09 14.13
N GLY A 36 -2.74 0.99 14.36
CA GLY A 36 -3.24 0.60 15.68
C GLY A 36 -2.81 -0.81 16.07
N GLN A 37 -2.79 -1.73 15.10
CA GLN A 37 -2.32 -3.08 15.36
C GLN A 37 -0.83 -3.10 15.72
N LEU A 38 -0.03 -2.26 15.05
CA LEU A 38 1.40 -2.17 15.38
C LEU A 38 1.60 -1.63 16.79
N ASP A 39 0.81 -0.65 17.20
CA ASP A 39 0.87 -0.15 18.57
C ASP A 39 0.54 -1.25 19.57
N GLY A 40 -0.47 -2.06 19.26
CA GLY A 40 -0.84 -3.20 20.09
C GLY A 40 0.28 -4.25 20.18
N ILE A 41 0.95 -4.50 19.05
CA ILE A 41 2.06 -5.45 19.03
C ILE A 41 3.21 -4.95 19.87
N LEU A 42 3.52 -3.65 19.80
CA LEU A 42 4.56 -3.07 20.64
C LEU A 42 4.22 -3.24 22.12
N GLN A 43 2.96 -3.06 22.47
CA GLN A 43 2.51 -3.27 23.84
C GLN A 43 2.65 -4.73 24.26
N MET A 44 2.36 -5.67 23.36
CA MET A 44 2.53 -7.09 23.64
C MET A 44 4.01 -7.42 23.93
N ILE A 45 4.92 -6.79 23.21
CA ILE A 45 6.35 -6.97 23.43
C ILE A 45 6.74 -6.44 24.81
N ASP A 46 6.24 -5.26 25.15
CA ASP A 46 6.53 -4.65 26.45
C ASP A 46 5.95 -5.48 27.62
N ASP A 47 4.82 -6.14 27.38
CA ASP A 47 4.17 -7.00 28.36
C ASP A 47 4.72 -8.42 28.36
N ASP A 48 5.73 -8.67 27.54
CA ASP A 48 6.38 -9.97 27.45
C ASP A 48 5.41 -11.11 27.14
N ARG A 49 4.52 -10.85 26.18
CA ARG A 49 3.51 -11.81 25.78
C ARG A 49 4.15 -13.00 25.02
N TYR A 50 3.39 -14.06 24.90
CA TYR A 50 3.85 -15.27 24.26
C TYR A 50 4.21 -15.02 22.80
N CYS A 51 5.35 -15.57 22.35
CA CYS A 51 5.89 -15.32 21.01
C CYS A 51 4.90 -15.66 19.90
N VAL A 52 4.17 -16.76 20.04
CA VAL A 52 3.24 -17.19 18.99
C VAL A 52 2.10 -16.20 18.85
N ASP A 53 1.63 -15.64 19.98
CA ASP A 53 0.57 -14.64 19.93
C ASP A 53 1.04 -13.37 19.22
N ILE A 54 2.26 -12.94 19.50
CA ILE A 54 2.85 -11.77 18.84
C ILE A 54 3.00 -12.04 17.35
N SER A 55 3.48 -13.22 16.98
CA SER A 55 3.65 -13.60 15.59
C SER A 55 2.31 -13.63 14.84
N ASN A 56 1.27 -14.14 15.46
CA ASN A 56 -0.06 -14.17 14.86
C ASN A 56 -0.57 -12.76 14.60
N GLN A 57 -0.32 -11.84 15.52
CA GLN A 57 -0.71 -10.45 15.32
C GLN A 57 0.08 -9.79 14.18
N LEU A 58 1.35 -10.12 14.06
CA LEU A 58 2.16 -9.63 12.95
C LEU A 58 1.63 -10.15 11.61
N LEU A 59 1.22 -11.41 11.55
CA LEU A 59 0.65 -11.97 10.33
C LEU A 59 -0.65 -11.26 9.95
N ALA A 60 -1.48 -10.92 10.93
CA ALA A 60 -2.72 -10.20 10.67
C ALA A 60 -2.42 -8.81 10.08
N THR A 61 -1.46 -8.10 10.67
CA THR A 61 -1.08 -6.78 10.17
C THR A 61 -0.46 -6.87 8.79
N GLN A 62 0.35 -7.87 8.55
CA GLN A 62 0.95 -8.11 7.24
C GLN A 62 -0.11 -8.33 6.18
N SER A 63 -1.14 -9.11 6.49
CA SER A 63 -2.24 -9.33 5.56
C SER A 63 -2.98 -8.06 5.21
N LEU A 64 -3.17 -7.20 6.19
CA LEU A 64 -3.85 -5.91 5.99
C LEU A 64 -3.00 -5.00 5.10
N LEU A 65 -1.69 -4.95 5.33
CA LEU A 65 -0.79 -4.16 4.49
C LEU A 65 -0.77 -4.70 3.07
N LYS A 66 -0.75 -6.02 2.91
CA LYS A 66 -0.79 -6.64 1.60
C LYS A 66 -2.09 -6.28 0.87
N SER A 67 -3.21 -6.31 1.57
CA SER A 67 -4.50 -5.93 1.00
C SER A 67 -4.51 -4.50 0.51
N ALA A 68 -3.97 -3.57 1.31
CA ALA A 68 -3.89 -2.16 0.92
C ALA A 68 -3.02 -2.00 -0.32
N ASN A 69 -1.88 -2.68 -0.35
CA ASN A 69 -0.96 -2.59 -1.47
C ASN A 69 -1.59 -3.14 -2.75
N GLN A 70 -2.29 -4.28 -2.65
CA GLN A 70 -2.98 -4.86 -3.79
C GLN A 70 -4.07 -3.93 -4.32
N GLN A 71 -4.78 -3.26 -3.43
CA GLN A 71 -5.82 -2.31 -3.82
C GLN A 71 -5.23 -1.15 -4.62
N ILE A 72 -4.10 -0.61 -4.16
CA ILE A 72 -3.42 0.49 -4.84
C ILE A 72 -2.95 0.05 -6.22
N MET A 73 -2.30 -1.10 -6.30
CA MET A 73 -1.73 -1.57 -7.56
C MET A 73 -2.78 -1.98 -8.56
N ARG A 74 -3.87 -2.60 -8.08
CA ARG A 74 -4.95 -2.98 -8.99
C ARG A 74 -5.56 -1.76 -9.66
N ALA A 75 -5.85 -0.71 -8.89
CA ALA A 75 -6.42 0.51 -9.44
C ALA A 75 -5.45 1.18 -10.41
N HIS A 76 -4.16 1.16 -10.07
CA HIS A 76 -3.14 1.74 -10.94
C HIS A 76 -3.07 1.02 -12.29
N ILE A 77 -3.06 -0.32 -12.26
CA ILE A 77 -2.99 -1.11 -13.49
C ILE A 77 -4.24 -0.93 -14.33
N GLU A 78 -5.41 -0.92 -13.71
CA GLU A 78 -6.65 -0.69 -14.44
C GLU A 78 -6.62 0.66 -15.15
N GLY A 79 -6.11 1.68 -14.49
CA GLY A 79 -5.97 3.00 -15.11
C GLY A 79 -4.99 2.99 -16.27
N CYS A 80 -3.85 2.31 -16.11
CA CYS A 80 -2.86 2.21 -17.18
C CYS A 80 -3.40 1.46 -18.39
N VAL A 81 -4.13 0.37 -18.16
CA VAL A 81 -4.74 -0.39 -19.26
C VAL A 81 -5.74 0.47 -20.00
N ARG A 82 -6.57 1.21 -19.25
CA ARG A 82 -7.56 2.09 -19.87
C ARG A 82 -6.89 3.15 -20.75
N GLU A 83 -5.81 3.74 -20.25
CA GLU A 83 -5.05 4.72 -21.01
C GLU A 83 -4.44 4.11 -22.27
N ALA A 84 -3.87 2.91 -22.14
CA ALA A 84 -3.27 2.22 -23.28
C ALA A 84 -4.28 1.94 -24.36
N LEU A 85 -5.51 1.56 -23.99
CA LEU A 85 -6.56 1.30 -24.94
C LEU A 85 -7.01 2.57 -25.68
N GLN A 86 -6.94 3.71 -24.99
CA GLN A 86 -7.34 4.98 -25.60
C GLN A 86 -6.28 5.51 -26.56
N THR A 87 -5.01 5.25 -26.29
CA THR A 87 -3.91 5.80 -27.07
C THR A 87 -3.26 4.80 -28.01
N ASP A 88 -3.65 3.54 -27.90
CA ASP A 88 -3.06 2.46 -28.71
C ASP A 88 -1.56 2.35 -28.44
N HIS A 89 -1.14 2.71 -27.26
CA HIS A 89 0.27 2.75 -26.91
C HIS A 89 0.46 2.10 -25.55
N ILE A 90 1.40 1.16 -25.46
CA ILE A 90 1.70 0.51 -24.18
C ILE A 90 2.74 1.33 -23.46
N ASP A 91 2.35 1.87 -22.31
CA ASP A 91 3.21 2.68 -21.48
C ASP A 91 4.21 1.76 -20.77
N PRO A 92 5.53 2.09 -20.78
CA PRO A 92 6.50 1.34 -19.98
C PRO A 92 6.14 1.24 -18.50
N LYS A 93 5.37 2.18 -18.00
CA LYS A 93 4.91 2.14 -16.60
C LYS A 93 3.98 0.97 -16.33
N LEU A 94 3.27 0.50 -17.33
CA LEU A 94 2.41 -0.67 -17.17
C LEU A 94 3.25 -1.92 -16.92
N GLU A 95 4.35 -2.06 -17.66
CA GLU A 95 5.28 -3.17 -17.47
C GLU A 95 5.87 -3.15 -16.06
N GLU A 96 6.26 -1.96 -15.61
CA GLU A 96 6.80 -1.78 -14.27
C GLU A 96 5.79 -2.19 -13.21
N ALA A 97 4.52 -1.83 -13.40
CA ALA A 97 3.46 -2.18 -12.46
C ALA A 97 3.22 -3.69 -12.41
N PHE A 98 3.27 -4.36 -13.56
CA PHE A 98 3.13 -5.81 -13.60
C PHE A 98 4.27 -6.50 -12.89
N GLN A 99 5.50 -6.00 -13.06
CA GLN A 99 6.65 -6.57 -12.37
C GLN A 99 6.51 -6.43 -10.86
N LEU A 100 6.00 -5.31 -10.40
CA LEU A 100 5.78 -5.12 -8.98
C LEU A 100 4.72 -6.08 -8.44
N LEU A 101 3.64 -6.30 -9.22
CA LEU A 101 2.61 -7.26 -8.83
C LEU A 101 3.17 -8.67 -8.68
N GLU A 102 4.06 -9.05 -9.60
CA GLU A 102 4.68 -10.37 -9.52
C GLU A 102 5.48 -10.52 -8.23
N ARG A 103 6.24 -9.50 -7.86
CA ARG A 103 7.00 -9.54 -6.61
C ARG A 103 6.08 -9.63 -5.39
N MET A 104 4.97 -8.91 -5.42
CA MET A 104 4.01 -8.95 -4.34
C MET A 104 3.40 -10.35 -4.17
N ALA A 105 3.17 -11.04 -5.28
CA ALA A 105 2.59 -12.38 -5.25
C ALA A 105 3.57 -13.41 -4.69
N GLN A 106 4.86 -13.15 -4.80
CA GLN A 106 5.90 -14.07 -4.32
C GLN A 106 6.23 -13.88 -2.83
N SER A 107 5.81 -12.79 -2.26
CA SER A 107 6.15 -12.45 -0.86
C SER A 107 5.20 -13.06 0.18
#